data_605bbb2c361c40f647089f05a9f97e65
#
_entry.id   605bbb2c361c40f647089f05a9f97e65
#
_cell.length_a   1.000
_cell.length_b   1.000
_cell.length_c   1.000
_cell.angle_alpha   90.00
_cell.angle_beta   90.00
_cell.angle_gamma   90.00
#
_symmetry.space_group_name_H-M   'P 1'
#
loop_
_entity.id
_entity.type
_entity.pdbx_description
1 polymer ?
#
loop_
_entity_poly.entity_id
_entity_poly.type
_entity_poly.pdbx_seq_one_letter_code
_entity_poly.pdbx_strand_id
1 'polypeptide(L)'
;IVLSQKTYNLESPQKNINITISADGDILKYSVTHDNTPIITDSPISMELNDGKILGSNPIVRSYDIENVNETIKSVLYKKETIIDNYNELTLNFKGNYSIQFRAYDDGIAYRFITKFSKPIIVKKENITYNFDDDYTAYIPYVNPSKGHGDNISKQFFNSFENTYSITPISEMENDKLAFMPILISLKDNKKVVITEADLEDYPGTYLTKNKNKKNSIVGLHANYPKVEEQGGY
;
A
#
# COMPACT_ATOMS: atom_id res chain seq x y z
N ILE A 1 9.75 28.46 16.39
CA ILE A 1 8.99 28.28 15.12
C ILE A 1 8.13 27.08 15.36
N VAL A 2 6.83 27.29 15.62
CA VAL A 2 5.85 26.21 15.65
C VAL A 2 5.70 25.75 14.20
N LEU A 3 6.22 24.57 13.87
CA LEU A 3 5.94 23.93 12.59
C LEU A 3 4.44 23.64 12.57
N SER A 4 3.70 24.36 11.74
CA SER A 4 2.29 24.08 11.50
C SER A 4 2.16 22.66 10.96
N GLN A 5 1.46 21.80 11.66
CA GLN A 5 1.13 20.46 11.21
C GLN A 5 0.41 20.58 9.87
N LYS A 6 0.98 19.97 8.84
CA LYS A 6 0.38 19.97 7.50
C LYS A 6 -0.36 18.65 7.30
N THR A 7 -1.65 18.72 7.47
CA THR A 7 -2.56 17.61 7.27
C THR A 7 -3.45 17.93 6.05
N TYR A 8 -3.64 16.94 5.20
CA TYR A 8 -4.47 17.01 4.00
C TYR A 8 -5.56 15.95 4.11
N ASN A 9 -6.78 16.32 3.74
CA ASN A 9 -7.93 15.41 3.78
C ASN A 9 -8.48 15.22 2.37
N LEU A 10 -8.90 13.99 2.08
CA LEU A 10 -9.58 13.61 0.86
C LEU A 10 -10.79 12.75 1.22
N GLU A 11 -11.98 13.22 0.87
CA GLU A 11 -13.22 12.48 1.03
C GLU A 11 -13.58 11.75 -0.28
N SER A 12 -14.25 10.61 -0.17
CA SER A 12 -14.89 9.95 -1.32
C SER A 12 -16.08 10.78 -1.84
N PRO A 13 -16.62 10.49 -3.06
CA PRO A 13 -17.77 11.23 -3.60
C PRO A 13 -18.98 11.27 -2.67
N GLN A 14 -19.31 10.17 -1.98
CA GLN A 14 -20.40 10.11 -1.00
C GLN A 14 -19.99 10.49 0.43
N LYS A 15 -18.71 10.86 0.65
CA LYS A 15 -18.13 11.28 1.93
C LYS A 15 -18.17 10.21 3.02
N ASN A 16 -18.37 8.95 2.68
CA ASN A 16 -18.32 7.83 3.61
C ASN A 16 -16.89 7.37 3.91
N ILE A 17 -15.93 7.61 3.01
CA ILE A 17 -14.51 7.37 3.22
C ILE A 17 -13.77 8.69 3.32
N ASN A 18 -12.91 8.82 4.33
CA ASN A 18 -11.99 9.95 4.48
C ASN A 18 -10.56 9.45 4.65
N ILE A 19 -9.66 10.00 3.85
CA ILE A 19 -8.21 9.78 3.94
C ILE A 19 -7.59 11.03 4.53
N THR A 20 -6.85 10.87 5.61
CA THR A 20 -6.04 11.94 6.20
C THR A 20 -4.57 11.66 5.93
N ILE A 21 -3.86 12.59 5.29
CA ILE A 21 -2.44 12.49 4.98
C ILE A 21 -1.68 13.50 5.83
N SER A 22 -0.73 13.04 6.62
CA SER A 22 0.13 13.85 7.49
C SER A 22 1.53 13.94 6.91
N ALA A 23 1.96 15.19 6.64
CA ALA A 23 3.26 15.53 6.06
C ALA A 23 4.06 16.46 7.00
N ASP A 24 3.92 16.29 8.30
CA ASP A 24 4.43 17.15 9.35
C ASP A 24 5.57 16.56 10.18
N GLY A 25 5.86 15.30 10.01
CA GLY A 25 6.90 14.59 10.74
C GLY A 25 8.08 14.17 9.85
N ASP A 26 8.89 13.30 10.40
CA ASP A 26 10.06 12.75 9.71
C ASP A 26 9.67 11.83 8.55
N ILE A 27 8.43 11.35 8.52
CA ILE A 27 7.92 10.42 7.51
C ILE A 27 6.47 10.76 7.16
N LEU A 28 6.13 10.63 5.88
CA LEU A 28 4.76 10.75 5.40
C LEU A 28 3.90 9.60 5.92
N LYS A 29 2.71 9.93 6.42
CA LYS A 29 1.75 8.95 6.95
C LYS A 29 0.37 9.20 6.38
N TYR A 30 -0.45 8.16 6.40
CA TYR A 30 -1.87 8.27 6.09
C TYR A 30 -2.72 7.48 7.08
N SER A 31 -3.97 7.86 7.19
CA SER A 31 -5.01 7.13 7.90
C SER A 31 -6.30 7.15 7.10
N VAL A 32 -7.18 6.19 7.34
CA VAL A 32 -8.45 6.02 6.63
C VAL A 32 -9.56 5.76 7.61
N THR A 33 -10.67 6.46 7.45
CA THR A 33 -11.93 6.16 8.15
C THR A 33 -13.03 5.84 7.15
N HIS A 34 -13.99 5.00 7.56
CA HIS A 34 -15.22 4.75 6.83
C HIS A 34 -16.40 4.95 7.80
N ASP A 35 -17.30 5.89 7.48
CA ASP A 35 -18.38 6.34 8.38
C ASP A 35 -17.85 6.67 9.79
N ASN A 36 -16.76 7.45 9.85
CA ASN A 36 -16.02 7.80 11.07
C ASN A 36 -15.41 6.62 11.86
N THR A 37 -15.54 5.38 11.38
CA THR A 37 -14.88 4.24 11.99
C THR A 37 -13.45 4.14 11.44
N PRO A 38 -12.41 4.05 12.29
CA PRO A 38 -11.05 3.82 11.84
C PRO A 38 -10.93 2.51 11.06
N ILE A 39 -10.30 2.57 9.89
CA ILE A 39 -9.99 1.42 9.04
C ILE A 39 -8.47 1.19 9.03
N ILE A 40 -7.72 2.23 8.73
CA ILE A 40 -6.26 2.27 8.79
C ILE A 40 -5.88 3.44 9.69
N THR A 41 -5.03 3.19 10.66
CA THR A 41 -4.48 4.23 11.54
C THR A 41 -3.12 4.68 11.03
N ASP A 42 -2.53 5.72 11.59
CA ASP A 42 -1.26 6.33 11.18
C ASP A 42 -0.25 5.34 10.59
N SER A 43 -0.26 5.20 9.27
CA SER A 43 0.52 4.24 8.51
C SER A 43 1.59 4.96 7.69
N PRO A 44 2.87 4.77 7.99
CA PRO A 44 3.95 5.39 7.23
C PRO A 44 4.08 4.77 5.85
N ILE A 45 4.38 5.64 4.87
CA ILE A 45 4.71 5.25 3.50
C ILE A 45 5.95 6.00 3.02
N SER A 46 6.85 5.31 2.33
CA SER A 46 8.03 5.91 1.72
C SER A 46 8.62 5.03 0.63
N MET A 47 9.45 5.61 -0.22
CA MET A 47 10.16 4.88 -1.26
C MET A 47 11.65 5.21 -1.20
N GLU A 48 12.49 4.20 -0.96
CA GLU A 48 13.95 4.32 -0.93
C GLU A 48 14.51 4.09 -2.33
N LEU A 49 15.34 5.03 -2.79
CA LEU A 49 16.04 4.94 -4.06
C LEU A 49 17.46 4.41 -3.84
N ASN A 50 18.05 3.85 -4.90
CA ASN A 50 19.39 3.27 -4.84
C ASN A 50 20.50 4.29 -4.53
N ASP A 51 20.26 5.60 -4.80
CA ASP A 51 21.17 6.69 -4.43
C ASP A 51 21.08 7.12 -2.95
N GLY A 52 20.29 6.40 -2.15
CA GLY A 52 20.06 6.67 -0.72
C GLY A 52 18.97 7.70 -0.43
N LYS A 53 18.34 8.27 -1.45
CA LYS A 53 17.22 9.19 -1.28
C LYS A 53 15.97 8.43 -0.80
N ILE A 54 15.23 8.99 0.15
CA ILE A 54 13.98 8.42 0.65
C ILE A 54 12.85 9.41 0.36
N LEU A 55 12.02 9.08 -0.62
CA LEU A 55 10.81 9.84 -0.92
C LEU A 55 9.79 9.60 0.18
N GLY A 56 9.15 10.65 0.69
CA GLY A 56 8.27 10.59 1.86
C GLY A 56 8.98 10.77 3.20
N SER A 57 10.34 10.90 3.22
CA SER A 57 11.09 11.30 4.41
C SER A 57 11.25 12.82 4.46
N ASN A 58 11.04 13.42 5.65
CA ASN A 58 11.05 14.88 5.87
C ASN A 58 10.26 15.60 4.76
N PRO A 59 8.99 15.27 4.54
CA PRO A 59 8.22 15.69 3.39
C PRO A 59 7.96 17.21 3.43
N ILE A 60 8.29 17.90 2.34
CA ILE A 60 7.98 19.33 2.17
C ILE A 60 7.03 19.45 0.99
N VAL A 61 5.75 19.66 1.28
CA VAL A 61 4.73 19.89 0.24
C VAL A 61 4.90 21.27 -0.35
N ARG A 62 4.95 21.37 -1.68
CA ARG A 62 5.02 22.63 -2.44
C ARG A 62 3.65 23.11 -2.90
N SER A 63 2.85 22.18 -3.40
CA SER A 63 1.48 22.43 -3.83
C SER A 63 0.67 21.14 -3.69
N TYR A 64 -0.63 21.28 -3.74
CA TYR A 64 -1.56 20.18 -3.85
C TYR A 64 -2.70 20.55 -4.78
N ASP A 65 -3.30 19.53 -5.38
CA ASP A 65 -4.45 19.64 -6.26
C ASP A 65 -5.49 18.58 -5.87
N ILE A 66 -6.76 18.94 -5.97
CA ILE A 66 -7.89 18.00 -5.75
C ILE A 66 -8.72 17.99 -7.03
N GLU A 67 -8.94 16.79 -7.56
CA GLU A 67 -9.76 16.56 -8.74
C GLU A 67 -10.93 15.64 -8.39
N ASN A 68 -12.08 15.88 -9.06
CA ASN A 68 -13.25 15.03 -8.97
C ASN A 68 -13.44 14.36 -10.33
N VAL A 69 -13.43 13.05 -10.37
CA VAL A 69 -13.60 12.27 -11.59
C VAL A 69 -14.89 11.47 -11.49
N ASN A 70 -15.70 11.54 -12.54
CA ASN A 70 -16.91 10.74 -12.71
C ASN A 70 -17.08 10.40 -14.18
N GLU A 71 -16.52 9.27 -14.57
CA GLU A 71 -16.45 8.84 -15.96
C GLU A 71 -17.05 7.44 -16.13
N THR A 72 -17.43 7.13 -17.35
CA THR A 72 -17.85 5.79 -17.74
C THR A 72 -16.83 5.20 -18.69
N ILE A 73 -16.16 4.14 -18.25
CA ILE A 73 -15.16 3.42 -19.03
C ILE A 73 -15.85 2.26 -19.75
N LYS A 74 -15.66 2.18 -21.08
CA LYS A 74 -16.06 1.00 -21.84
C LYS A 74 -15.02 -0.11 -21.64
N SER A 75 -15.46 -1.18 -21.04
CA SER A 75 -14.58 -2.34 -20.79
C SER A 75 -14.34 -3.14 -22.06
N VAL A 76 -13.09 -3.57 -22.31
CA VAL A 76 -12.72 -4.37 -23.48
C VAL A 76 -12.94 -5.85 -23.24
N LEU A 77 -12.58 -6.36 -22.07
CA LEU A 77 -12.64 -7.80 -21.73
C LEU A 77 -13.00 -7.98 -20.24
N TYR A 78 -14.23 -7.61 -19.87
CA TYR A 78 -14.68 -7.75 -18.49
C TYR A 78 -16.16 -8.18 -18.41
N LYS A 79 -16.62 -8.61 -17.25
CA LYS A 79 -18.01 -9.06 -17.00
C LYS A 79 -19.04 -7.96 -17.23
N LYS A 80 -18.65 -6.69 -17.11
CA LYS A 80 -19.51 -5.53 -17.34
C LYS A 80 -19.05 -4.81 -18.59
N GLU A 81 -19.98 -4.42 -19.44
CA GLU A 81 -19.68 -3.63 -20.65
C GLU A 81 -19.17 -2.23 -20.29
N THR A 82 -19.66 -1.67 -19.20
CA THR A 82 -19.28 -0.35 -18.70
C THR A 82 -18.91 -0.41 -17.23
N ILE A 83 -17.91 0.37 -16.86
CA ILE A 83 -17.44 0.57 -15.49
C ILE A 83 -17.60 2.05 -15.18
N ILE A 84 -18.22 2.37 -14.05
CA ILE A 84 -18.26 3.74 -13.53
C ILE A 84 -16.97 3.97 -12.76
N ASP A 85 -16.20 4.95 -13.20
CA ASP A 85 -14.96 5.40 -12.52
C ASP A 85 -15.27 6.73 -11.83
N ASN A 86 -15.65 6.65 -10.54
CA ASN A 86 -16.10 7.79 -9.75
C ASN A 86 -15.30 7.89 -8.46
N TYR A 87 -14.42 8.88 -8.38
CA TYR A 87 -13.54 9.09 -7.25
C TYR A 87 -13.15 10.56 -7.10
N ASN A 88 -12.64 10.91 -5.94
CA ASN A 88 -11.89 12.14 -5.73
C ASN A 88 -10.40 11.80 -5.64
N GLU A 89 -9.55 12.62 -6.23
CA GLU A 89 -8.09 12.45 -6.25
C GLU A 89 -7.41 13.65 -5.58
N LEU A 90 -6.46 13.37 -4.70
CA LEU A 90 -5.55 14.36 -4.12
C LEU A 90 -4.13 14.08 -4.61
N THR A 91 -3.52 15.04 -5.27
CA THR A 91 -2.10 15.01 -5.62
C THR A 91 -1.31 15.96 -4.74
N LEU A 92 -0.39 15.42 -3.94
CA LEU A 92 0.58 16.21 -3.16
C LEU A 92 1.91 16.28 -3.91
N ASN A 93 2.35 17.50 -4.27
CA ASN A 93 3.62 17.75 -4.94
C ASN A 93 4.70 18.12 -3.92
N PHE A 94 5.79 17.38 -3.86
CA PHE A 94 6.85 17.58 -2.88
C PHE A 94 8.09 18.26 -3.44
N LYS A 95 8.88 18.84 -2.55
CA LYS A 95 10.27 19.17 -2.85
C LYS A 95 11.04 17.87 -3.11
N GLY A 96 11.79 17.79 -4.22
CA GLY A 96 12.56 16.58 -4.56
C GLY A 96 12.04 15.86 -5.79
N ASN A 97 11.19 16.51 -6.60
CA ASN A 97 10.71 16.01 -7.90
C ASN A 97 9.92 14.71 -7.83
N TYR A 98 9.04 14.61 -6.86
CA TYR A 98 8.07 13.53 -6.75
C TYR A 98 6.73 14.06 -6.25
N SER A 99 5.70 13.28 -6.47
CA SER A 99 4.36 13.50 -5.96
C SER A 99 3.82 12.20 -5.38
N ILE A 100 2.79 12.29 -4.57
CA ILE A 100 1.94 11.18 -4.18
C ILE A 100 0.52 11.52 -4.59
N GLN A 101 -0.16 10.56 -5.21
CA GLN A 101 -1.58 10.62 -5.50
C GLN A 101 -2.33 9.66 -4.57
N PHE A 102 -3.43 10.14 -4.02
CA PHE A 102 -4.44 9.35 -3.34
C PHE A 102 -5.76 9.46 -4.07
N ARG A 103 -6.45 8.33 -4.25
CA ARG A 103 -7.82 8.28 -4.74
C ARG A 103 -8.73 7.74 -3.66
N ALA A 104 -9.87 8.39 -3.48
CA ALA A 104 -10.93 7.94 -2.60
C ALA A 104 -12.17 7.61 -3.44
N TYR A 105 -12.49 6.32 -3.52
CA TYR A 105 -13.74 5.78 -4.03
C TYR A 105 -14.71 5.59 -2.86
N ASP A 106 -15.99 5.36 -3.13
CA ASP A 106 -16.97 5.11 -2.07
C ASP A 106 -16.82 3.73 -1.41
N ASP A 107 -16.07 2.83 -2.02
CA ASP A 107 -15.81 1.46 -1.57
C ASP A 107 -14.32 1.14 -1.37
N GLY A 108 -13.42 2.10 -1.53
CA GLY A 108 -11.99 1.86 -1.39
C GLY A 108 -11.11 3.08 -1.57
N ILE A 109 -9.83 2.87 -1.33
CA ILE A 109 -8.79 3.87 -1.56
C ILE A 109 -7.65 3.27 -2.36
N ALA A 110 -6.93 4.13 -3.09
CA ALA A 110 -5.66 3.77 -3.70
C ALA A 110 -4.65 4.89 -3.52
N TYR A 111 -3.36 4.56 -3.54
CA TYR A 111 -2.29 5.56 -3.66
C TYR A 111 -1.18 5.08 -4.56
N ARG A 112 -0.41 6.04 -5.09
CA ARG A 112 0.82 5.79 -5.83
C ARG A 112 1.83 6.91 -5.68
N PHE A 113 3.11 6.56 -5.79
CA PHE A 113 4.18 7.53 -6.00
C PHE A 113 4.28 7.89 -7.48
N ILE A 114 4.53 9.17 -7.76
CA ILE A 114 4.84 9.68 -9.11
C ILE A 114 6.18 10.39 -9.03
N THR A 115 7.11 10.01 -9.89
CA THR A 115 8.45 10.61 -9.94
C THR A 115 8.62 11.44 -11.21
N LYS A 116 9.27 12.60 -11.06
CA LYS A 116 9.53 13.55 -12.15
C LYS A 116 11.04 13.81 -12.29
N PHE A 117 11.83 12.75 -12.21
CA PHE A 117 13.28 12.86 -12.39
C PHE A 117 13.64 12.91 -13.87
N SER A 118 14.68 13.67 -14.21
CA SER A 118 15.18 13.79 -15.59
C SER A 118 15.98 12.56 -16.05
N LYS A 119 16.37 11.69 -15.14
CA LYS A 119 17.10 10.45 -15.40
C LYS A 119 16.33 9.28 -14.81
N PRO A 120 16.49 8.06 -15.36
CA PRO A 120 15.96 6.85 -14.76
C PRO A 120 16.41 6.73 -13.30
N ILE A 121 15.52 6.23 -12.46
CA ILE A 121 15.80 5.94 -11.06
C ILE A 121 15.71 4.44 -10.83
N ILE A 122 16.40 3.96 -9.81
CA ILE A 122 16.28 2.59 -9.33
C ILE A 122 15.62 2.65 -7.96
N VAL A 123 14.44 2.08 -7.86
CA VAL A 123 13.74 1.91 -6.58
C VAL A 123 14.37 0.72 -5.88
N LYS A 124 14.91 0.95 -4.69
CA LYS A 124 15.52 -0.09 -3.86
C LYS A 124 14.47 -0.79 -3.01
N LYS A 125 13.53 -0.01 -2.46
CA LYS A 125 12.51 -0.51 -1.56
C LYS A 125 11.33 0.48 -1.48
N GLU A 126 10.14 -0.04 -1.48
CA GLU A 126 8.95 0.69 -1.04
C GLU A 126 8.57 0.22 0.37
N ASN A 127 8.39 1.16 1.28
CA ASN A 127 7.94 0.89 2.64
C ASN A 127 6.44 1.13 2.70
N ILE A 128 5.70 0.04 2.73
CA ILE A 128 4.25 0.00 2.80
C ILE A 128 3.86 -0.49 4.19
N THR A 129 2.97 0.22 4.86
CA THR A 129 2.51 -0.17 6.19
C THR A 129 0.99 -0.03 6.29
N TYR A 130 0.37 -0.99 6.94
CA TYR A 130 -1.04 -0.99 7.28
C TYR A 130 -1.17 -1.20 8.79
N ASN A 131 -1.48 -0.15 9.53
CA ASN A 131 -1.70 -0.17 10.96
C ASN A 131 -3.20 -0.21 11.26
N PHE A 132 -3.58 -1.01 12.22
CA PHE A 132 -4.95 -1.13 12.69
C PHE A 132 -5.05 -0.70 14.16
N ASP A 133 -6.22 -0.19 14.56
CA ASP A 133 -6.51 0.25 15.93
C ASP A 133 -6.76 -0.92 16.91
N ASP A 134 -7.09 -2.10 16.38
CA ASP A 134 -7.36 -3.29 17.16
C ASP A 134 -6.77 -4.56 16.50
N ASP A 135 -6.82 -5.67 17.20
CA ASP A 135 -6.31 -6.96 16.73
C ASP A 135 -7.40 -7.73 15.96
N TYR A 136 -7.52 -7.40 14.71
CA TYR A 136 -8.54 -7.95 13.84
C TYR A 136 -8.17 -9.32 13.27
N THR A 137 -9.19 -10.11 12.94
CA THR A 137 -9.00 -11.40 12.24
C THR A 137 -8.63 -11.15 10.78
N ALA A 138 -7.51 -11.74 10.36
CA ALA A 138 -7.03 -11.71 8.98
C ALA A 138 -7.13 -13.09 8.33
N TYR A 139 -7.46 -13.11 7.05
CA TYR A 139 -7.47 -14.27 6.16
C TYR A 139 -6.24 -14.17 5.25
N ILE A 140 -5.26 -15.01 5.52
CA ILE A 140 -3.90 -14.82 5.03
C ILE A 140 -3.52 -15.94 4.07
N PRO A 141 -3.24 -15.62 2.79
CA PRO A 141 -2.73 -16.57 1.81
C PRO A 141 -1.21 -16.68 1.93
N TYR A 142 -0.74 -17.40 2.95
CA TYR A 142 0.70 -17.60 3.12
C TYR A 142 1.32 -18.34 1.94
N VAL A 143 2.52 -17.90 1.58
CA VAL A 143 3.38 -18.65 0.66
C VAL A 143 3.59 -20.06 1.23
N ASN A 144 3.44 -21.07 0.40
CA ASN A 144 3.75 -22.45 0.75
C ASN A 144 5.23 -22.71 0.38
N PRO A 145 6.17 -22.61 1.35
CA PRO A 145 7.57 -22.80 1.05
C PRO A 145 7.81 -24.26 0.68
N SER A 146 8.41 -24.49 -0.48
CA SER A 146 8.93 -25.81 -0.84
C SER A 146 9.96 -26.25 0.20
N LYS A 147 10.07 -27.58 0.43
CA LYS A 147 10.97 -28.16 1.42
C LYS A 147 12.39 -27.56 1.35
N GLY A 148 12.87 -27.02 2.48
CA GLY A 148 14.20 -26.41 2.63
C GLY A 148 14.28 -24.90 2.44
N HIS A 149 13.16 -24.20 2.19
CA HIS A 149 13.13 -22.73 2.04
C HIS A 149 12.47 -22.00 3.23
N GLY A 150 11.91 -22.72 4.21
CA GLY A 150 10.99 -22.22 5.21
C GLY A 150 11.44 -20.98 6.00
N ASP A 151 12.68 -20.97 6.46
CA ASP A 151 13.14 -19.95 7.40
C ASP A 151 13.84 -18.75 6.72
N ASN A 152 14.04 -18.80 5.41
CA ASN A 152 14.66 -17.72 4.67
C ASN A 152 13.62 -16.96 3.85
N ILE A 153 13.24 -15.78 4.34
CA ILE A 153 12.22 -14.93 3.71
C ILE A 153 12.57 -14.61 2.25
N SER A 154 13.86 -14.43 1.92
CA SER A 154 14.28 -14.13 0.55
C SER A 154 13.99 -15.28 -0.43
N LYS A 155 13.97 -16.51 0.05
CA LYS A 155 13.66 -17.68 -0.77
C LYS A 155 12.15 -17.89 -0.95
N GLN A 156 11.33 -17.28 -0.11
CA GLN A 156 9.87 -17.37 -0.19
C GLN A 156 9.29 -16.62 -1.38
N PHE A 157 9.99 -15.65 -1.95
CA PHE A 157 9.55 -14.93 -3.15
C PHE A 157 9.47 -15.78 -4.41
N PHE A 158 10.07 -16.97 -4.41
CA PHE A 158 10.14 -17.88 -5.58
C PHE A 158 9.20 -19.07 -5.45
N ASN A 159 8.11 -18.91 -4.75
CA ASN A 159 7.13 -19.98 -4.53
C ASN A 159 5.77 -19.60 -5.10
N SER A 160 5.01 -20.64 -5.51
CA SER A 160 3.61 -20.49 -5.90
C SER A 160 2.68 -20.42 -4.68
N PHE A 161 1.49 -19.87 -4.89
CA PHE A 161 0.40 -19.97 -3.93
C PHE A 161 -0.49 -21.17 -4.29
N GLU A 162 -0.29 -22.27 -3.59
CA GLU A 162 -1.17 -23.43 -3.64
C GLU A 162 -1.43 -23.88 -2.20
N ASN A 163 -2.16 -23.08 -1.45
CA ASN A 163 -2.42 -23.34 -0.03
C ASN A 163 -3.81 -22.84 0.37
N THR A 164 -4.30 -23.30 1.51
CA THR A 164 -5.49 -22.77 2.14
C THR A 164 -5.16 -21.49 2.90
N TYR A 165 -6.15 -20.59 3.00
CA TYR A 165 -6.02 -19.39 3.82
C TYR A 165 -5.88 -19.75 5.31
N SER A 166 -4.92 -19.15 5.97
CA SER A 166 -4.83 -19.14 7.42
C SER A 166 -5.73 -18.05 8.00
N ILE A 167 -6.50 -18.38 9.03
CA ILE A 167 -7.41 -17.43 9.70
C ILE A 167 -6.88 -17.22 11.10
N THR A 168 -6.41 -16.01 11.40
CA THR A 168 -5.77 -15.70 12.68
C THR A 168 -5.84 -14.19 12.98
N PRO A 169 -5.76 -13.76 14.26
CA PRO A 169 -5.54 -12.37 14.59
C PRO A 169 -4.25 -11.82 13.93
N ILE A 170 -4.24 -10.54 13.59
CA ILE A 170 -3.05 -9.89 12.98
C ILE A 170 -1.83 -10.07 13.90
N SER A 171 -2.01 -9.96 15.22
CA SER A 171 -0.94 -10.13 16.19
C SER A 171 -0.33 -11.52 16.21
N GLU A 172 -1.06 -12.53 15.77
CA GLU A 172 -0.65 -13.94 15.71
C GLU A 172 -0.17 -14.37 14.32
N MET A 173 -0.11 -13.48 13.35
CA MET A 173 0.52 -13.78 12.05
C MET A 173 1.91 -14.38 12.26
N GLU A 174 2.27 -15.34 11.42
CA GLU A 174 3.59 -15.98 11.47
C GLU A 174 4.70 -14.96 11.19
N ASN A 175 5.75 -15.00 12.02
CA ASN A 175 6.93 -14.18 11.80
C ASN A 175 7.73 -14.69 10.59
N ASP A 176 8.36 -13.79 9.84
CA ASP A 176 9.22 -14.12 8.70
C ASP A 176 8.54 -14.98 7.62
N LYS A 177 7.22 -14.88 7.52
CA LYS A 177 6.46 -15.56 6.49
C LYS A 177 5.77 -14.58 5.57
N LEU A 178 5.93 -14.81 4.27
CA LEU A 178 5.28 -14.00 3.24
C LEU A 178 3.85 -14.46 3.00
N ALA A 179 3.01 -13.51 2.72
CA ALA A 179 1.66 -13.73 2.21
C ALA A 179 1.48 -13.05 0.87
N PHE A 180 0.74 -13.68 -0.02
CA PHE A 180 0.30 -13.05 -1.27
C PHE A 180 -0.79 -12.00 -1.01
N MET A 181 -1.09 -11.19 -1.99
CA MET A 181 -2.32 -10.42 -2.06
C MET A 181 -3.38 -11.16 -2.88
N PRO A 182 -4.66 -10.97 -2.59
CA PRO A 182 -5.24 -10.11 -1.56
C PRO A 182 -5.23 -10.75 -0.15
N ILE A 183 -5.11 -9.90 0.89
CA ILE A 183 -5.43 -10.25 2.28
C ILE A 183 -6.78 -9.64 2.61
N LEU A 184 -7.67 -10.42 3.25
CA LEU A 184 -8.93 -9.93 3.81
C LEU A 184 -8.80 -9.76 5.32
N ILE A 185 -9.28 -8.64 5.86
CA ILE A 185 -9.32 -8.34 7.28
C ILE A 185 -10.76 -8.09 7.72
N SER A 186 -11.19 -8.78 8.76
CA SER A 186 -12.53 -8.64 9.33
C SER A 186 -12.50 -7.67 10.49
N LEU A 187 -13.04 -6.48 10.27
CA LEU A 187 -13.14 -5.42 11.27
C LEU A 187 -14.40 -5.57 12.14
N LYS A 188 -14.61 -4.63 13.06
CA LYS A 188 -15.86 -4.48 13.84
C LYS A 188 -17.03 -4.14 12.92
N ASP A 189 -18.23 -4.27 13.45
CA ASP A 189 -19.49 -3.93 12.77
C ASP A 189 -19.65 -4.59 11.39
N ASN A 190 -19.14 -5.82 11.28
CA ASN A 190 -19.18 -6.62 10.04
C ASN A 190 -18.50 -5.96 8.83
N LYS A 191 -17.68 -4.92 9.02
CA LYS A 191 -16.88 -4.30 7.97
C LYS A 191 -15.76 -5.24 7.54
N LYS A 192 -15.39 -5.21 6.26
CA LYS A 192 -14.30 -5.99 5.69
C LYS A 192 -13.37 -5.07 4.91
N VAL A 193 -12.07 -5.31 5.04
CA VAL A 193 -11.04 -4.63 4.26
C VAL A 193 -10.27 -5.66 3.45
N VAL A 194 -10.11 -5.38 2.18
CA VAL A 194 -9.23 -6.15 1.29
C VAL A 194 -8.03 -5.29 0.97
N ILE A 195 -6.83 -5.83 1.20
CA ILE A 195 -5.57 -5.22 0.78
C ILE A 195 -5.12 -5.93 -0.49
N THR A 196 -4.95 -5.17 -1.54
CA THR A 196 -4.50 -5.64 -2.84
C THR A 196 -3.68 -4.57 -3.56
N GLU A 197 -3.16 -4.89 -4.70
CA GLU A 197 -2.48 -3.96 -5.61
C GLU A 197 -3.12 -4.01 -7.00
N ALA A 198 -2.92 -2.97 -7.77
CA ALA A 198 -3.40 -2.84 -9.13
C ALA A 198 -2.36 -2.09 -9.97
N ASP A 199 -2.51 -2.16 -11.31
CA ASP A 199 -1.70 -1.41 -12.25
C ASP A 199 -0.19 -1.70 -12.13
N LEU A 200 0.14 -3.00 -12.03
CA LEU A 200 1.53 -3.48 -11.98
C LEU A 200 2.13 -3.48 -13.39
N GLU A 201 2.76 -2.37 -13.74
CA GLU A 201 3.52 -2.23 -14.98
C GLU A 201 5.00 -2.03 -14.65
N ASP A 202 5.85 -2.97 -15.08
CA ASP A 202 7.30 -2.95 -14.83
C ASP A 202 7.71 -2.72 -13.36
N TYR A 203 6.90 -3.21 -12.43
CA TYR A 203 7.09 -3.10 -10.99
C TYR A 203 6.89 -4.44 -10.30
N PRO A 204 7.71 -4.81 -9.30
CA PRO A 204 7.57 -6.09 -8.61
C PRO A 204 6.28 -6.13 -7.80
N GLY A 205 5.60 -7.27 -7.81
CA GLY A 205 4.44 -7.52 -6.97
C GLY A 205 4.79 -7.45 -5.48
N THR A 206 3.85 -6.95 -4.68
CA THR A 206 4.00 -6.80 -3.24
C THR A 206 3.58 -8.07 -2.52
N TYR A 207 4.42 -8.53 -1.61
CA TYR A 207 4.06 -9.52 -0.59
C TYR A 207 3.81 -8.82 0.73
N LEU A 208 3.00 -9.42 1.57
CA LEU A 208 2.70 -8.90 2.90
C LEU A 208 3.29 -9.81 3.97
N THR A 209 3.68 -9.21 5.10
CA THR A 209 4.17 -9.94 6.26
C THR A 209 3.81 -9.19 7.54
N LYS A 210 3.90 -9.88 8.68
CA LYS A 210 3.73 -9.28 9.99
C LYS A 210 4.77 -8.19 10.25
N ASN A 211 4.33 -7.07 10.80
CA ASN A 211 5.25 -6.07 11.32
C ASN A 211 5.81 -6.52 12.68
N LYS A 212 7.10 -6.83 12.75
CA LYS A 212 7.74 -7.30 13.99
C LYS A 212 7.86 -6.22 15.06
N ASN A 213 7.82 -4.96 14.66
CA ASN A 213 8.06 -3.81 15.55
C ASN A 213 6.76 -3.19 16.08
N LYS A 214 5.62 -3.57 15.55
CA LYS A 214 4.34 -3.00 15.93
C LYS A 214 3.24 -4.07 15.89
N LYS A 215 2.48 -4.20 16.99
CA LYS A 215 1.26 -5.01 17.01
C LYS A 215 0.23 -4.46 16.03
N ASN A 216 -0.69 -5.32 15.61
CA ASN A 216 -1.81 -4.95 14.75
C ASN A 216 -1.36 -4.20 13.48
N SER A 217 -0.26 -4.67 12.90
CA SER A 217 0.38 -4.01 11.76
C SER A 217 0.91 -5.03 10.76
N ILE A 218 0.66 -4.75 9.50
CA ILE A 218 1.12 -5.52 8.35
C ILE A 218 2.02 -4.61 7.51
N VAL A 219 3.08 -5.18 6.94
CA VAL A 219 4.02 -4.45 6.08
C VAL A 219 4.19 -5.12 4.73
N GLY A 220 4.41 -4.31 3.71
CA GLY A 220 4.76 -4.77 2.37
C GLY A 220 6.23 -5.12 2.23
N LEU A 221 6.50 -6.16 1.46
CA LEU A 221 7.85 -6.56 1.05
C LEU A 221 7.86 -6.88 -0.45
N HIS A 222 8.99 -6.61 -1.09
CA HIS A 222 9.24 -6.91 -2.50
C HIS A 222 10.47 -7.81 -2.63
N ALA A 223 10.48 -8.62 -3.69
CA ALA A 223 11.66 -9.36 -4.07
C ALA A 223 12.84 -8.40 -4.35
N ASN A 224 14.03 -8.80 -3.96
CA ASN A 224 15.22 -8.04 -4.32
C ASN A 224 15.39 -8.00 -5.84
N TYR A 225 15.90 -6.89 -6.34
CA TYR A 225 16.26 -6.78 -7.74
C TYR A 225 17.33 -7.84 -8.10
N PRO A 226 17.21 -8.54 -9.24
CA PRO A 226 18.20 -9.53 -9.62
C PRO A 226 19.60 -8.89 -9.77
N LYS A 227 20.61 -9.55 -9.24
CA LYS A 227 22.00 -9.04 -9.29
C LYS A 227 22.63 -9.15 -10.69
N VAL A 228 22.13 -10.05 -11.48
CA VAL A 228 22.57 -10.32 -12.86
C VAL A 228 21.33 -10.53 -13.71
N GLU A 229 21.30 -9.94 -14.90
CA GLU A 229 20.31 -10.28 -15.92
C GLU A 229 20.60 -11.68 -16.45
N GLU A 230 20.00 -12.68 -15.84
CA GLU A 230 20.02 -14.05 -16.35
C GLU A 230 18.77 -14.29 -17.19
N GLN A 231 18.95 -14.66 -18.45
CA GLN A 231 17.84 -15.08 -19.28
C GLN A 231 17.20 -16.35 -18.70
N GLY A 232 15.96 -16.20 -18.20
CA GLY A 232 15.16 -17.31 -17.70
C GLY A 232 15.60 -17.85 -16.34
N GLY A 233 16.44 -17.12 -15.60
CA GLY A 233 16.96 -17.55 -14.33
C GLY A 233 16.22 -16.93 -13.15
N TYR A 234 15.72 -17.77 -12.28
CA TYR A 234 15.45 -17.50 -10.90
C TYR A 234 16.51 -18.19 -10.05
#